data_5ce6a98490786da7f819598537818fc6
#
_entry.id   5ce6a98490786da7f819598537818fc6
#
_cell.length_a   1.000
_cell.length_b   1.000
_cell.length_c   1.000
_cell.angle_alpha   90.00
_cell.angle_beta   90.00
_cell.angle_gamma   90.00
#
_symmetry.space_group_name_H-M   'P 1'
#
loop_
_entity.id
_entity.type
_entity.pdbx_description
1 polymer ?
#
loop_
_entity_poly.entity_id
_entity_poly.type
_entity_poly.pdbx_seq_one_letter_code
_entity_poly.pdbx_strand_id
1 'polypeptide(L)'
;MASQDLSRNASFIDTRQVGDATVTVVSEGELLWAPRFPVSESEWRQAMPDADADGRVWLGLNVTIIRLGEALIVVDPGMDDPDSAWQRERPRVWPDWTVTRTPGLATALVEMAIAPEDVTHVVITHPHGDHYPGVVVDRAGELVPRFPRARHFLGQADWEGNPRRGAPGSDLDRLELIDRLGLLELVNGVREIAAGVTIVPAPGESPGHCVVRLESVGEVFYVLGDVVHHACEVQHPHWGPPHADSDELAVTRERIFPTIAREGALLATAHEPFPPWGRIVDAGDGYRWERC
;
A
#
# COMPACT_ATOMS: atom_id res chain seq x y z
N MET A 1 20.07 -27.45 -0.94
CA MET A 1 18.89 -26.72 -1.42
C MET A 1 17.69 -27.31 -0.70
N ALA A 2 17.30 -26.72 0.41
CA ALA A 2 16.11 -27.12 1.14
C ALA A 2 15.04 -26.07 0.79
N SER A 3 14.02 -26.49 0.05
CA SER A 3 12.80 -25.73 -0.11
C SER A 3 12.19 -25.62 1.29
N GLN A 4 12.18 -24.42 1.86
CA GLN A 4 11.34 -24.14 3.01
C GLN A 4 9.91 -24.22 2.53
N ASP A 5 9.27 -25.33 2.86
CA ASP A 5 7.82 -25.52 2.84
C ASP A 5 7.25 -24.55 3.88
N LEU A 6 6.89 -23.33 3.42
CA LEU A 6 6.19 -22.37 4.26
C LEU A 6 4.86 -23.01 4.62
N SER A 7 4.81 -23.51 5.84
CA SER A 7 3.67 -24.23 6.40
C SER A 7 2.37 -23.44 6.16
N ARG A 8 1.40 -24.10 5.58
CA ARG A 8 0.03 -23.63 5.25
C ARG A 8 -0.81 -23.15 6.46
N ASN A 9 -0.19 -22.73 7.56
CA ASN A 9 -0.85 -22.36 8.81
C ASN A 9 -0.44 -20.98 9.37
N ALA A 10 0.35 -20.18 8.68
CA ALA A 10 0.56 -18.79 9.10
C ALA A 10 -0.66 -17.98 8.64
N SER A 11 -1.33 -17.29 9.57
CA SER A 11 -2.40 -16.35 9.23
C SER A 11 -1.85 -15.28 8.28
N PHE A 12 -2.56 -15.01 7.19
CA PHE A 12 -2.26 -13.89 6.29
C PHE A 12 -3.29 -12.76 6.44
N ILE A 13 -4.14 -12.86 7.46
CA ILE A 13 -5.16 -11.87 7.83
C ILE A 13 -4.96 -11.52 9.29
N ASP A 14 -4.87 -10.24 9.60
CA ASP A 14 -4.82 -9.73 10.98
C ASP A 14 -5.75 -8.52 11.12
N THR A 15 -6.45 -8.43 12.25
CA THR A 15 -7.52 -7.44 12.45
C THR A 15 -7.35 -6.72 13.78
N ARG A 16 -7.56 -5.40 13.76
CA ARG A 16 -7.60 -4.54 14.95
C ARG A 16 -8.82 -3.64 14.95
N GLN A 17 -9.24 -3.23 16.14
CA GLN A 17 -10.26 -2.20 16.33
C GLN A 17 -9.60 -0.84 16.46
N VAL A 18 -10.24 0.18 15.87
CA VAL A 18 -9.89 1.59 16.00
C VAL A 18 -11.20 2.35 16.25
N GLY A 19 -11.49 2.62 17.51
CA GLY A 19 -12.81 3.09 17.91
C GLY A 19 -13.92 2.12 17.47
N ASP A 20 -14.87 2.61 16.71
CA ASP A 20 -15.97 1.80 16.13
C ASP A 20 -15.58 1.12 14.80
N ALA A 21 -14.39 1.42 14.26
CA ALA A 21 -13.93 0.84 13.02
C ALA A 21 -13.22 -0.49 13.23
N THR A 22 -13.45 -1.43 12.31
CA THR A 22 -12.65 -2.63 12.17
C THR A 22 -11.66 -2.44 11.04
N VAL A 23 -10.36 -2.54 11.33
CA VAL A 23 -9.28 -2.46 10.35
C VAL A 23 -8.65 -3.83 10.21
N THR A 24 -8.66 -4.38 9.02
CA THR A 24 -8.05 -5.66 8.69
C THR A 24 -6.93 -5.46 7.68
N VAL A 25 -5.78 -6.06 7.93
CA VAL A 25 -4.70 -6.14 6.97
C VAL A 25 -4.62 -7.55 6.42
N VAL A 26 -4.46 -7.64 5.11
CA VAL A 26 -4.30 -8.88 4.37
C VAL A 26 -2.91 -8.87 3.74
N SER A 27 -2.09 -9.87 4.03
CA SER A 27 -0.83 -10.07 3.32
C SER A 27 -1.10 -10.72 1.97
N GLU A 28 -0.55 -10.16 0.90
CA GLU A 28 -0.48 -10.78 -0.43
C GLU A 28 0.82 -11.55 -0.66
N GLY A 29 1.77 -11.43 0.27
CA GLY A 29 3.10 -12.03 0.20
C GLY A 29 4.20 -11.06 0.58
N GLU A 30 5.38 -11.28 0.03
CA GLU A 30 6.56 -10.46 0.27
C GLU A 30 7.32 -10.23 -1.04
N LEU A 31 7.95 -9.06 -1.15
CA LEU A 31 8.83 -8.66 -2.24
C LEU A 31 10.27 -8.58 -1.74
N LEU A 32 11.21 -9.25 -2.40
CA LEU A 32 12.64 -9.09 -2.12
C LEU A 32 13.13 -7.80 -2.76
N TRP A 33 13.49 -6.83 -1.94
CA TRP A 33 13.86 -5.48 -2.33
C TRP A 33 15.32 -5.17 -2.00
N ALA A 34 15.99 -4.45 -2.91
CA ALA A 34 17.34 -3.91 -2.70
C ALA A 34 17.22 -2.40 -2.51
N PRO A 35 17.43 -1.87 -1.29
CA PRO A 35 17.42 -0.44 -1.06
C PRO A 35 18.55 0.22 -1.84
N ARG A 36 18.23 1.32 -2.53
CA ARG A 36 19.19 2.13 -3.28
C ARG A 36 19.13 3.56 -2.77
N PHE A 37 19.27 3.71 -1.45
CA PHE A 37 19.25 5.01 -0.81
C PHE A 37 20.43 5.89 -1.26
N PRO A 38 20.30 7.22 -1.25
CA PRO A 38 21.33 8.15 -1.69
C PRO A 38 22.47 8.31 -0.67
N VAL A 39 22.86 7.22 -0.01
CA VAL A 39 23.92 7.14 1.01
C VAL A 39 24.79 5.92 0.80
N SER A 40 25.94 5.84 1.51
CA SER A 40 26.83 4.70 1.38
C SER A 40 26.22 3.38 1.85
N GLU A 41 26.65 2.26 1.27
CA GLU A 41 26.17 0.93 1.68
C GLU A 41 26.42 0.64 3.17
N SER A 42 27.58 1.08 3.68
CA SER A 42 27.91 0.92 5.10
C SER A 42 26.97 1.69 6.03
N GLU A 43 26.43 2.81 5.57
CA GLU A 43 25.51 3.65 6.34
C GLU A 43 24.11 3.05 6.39
N TRP A 44 23.51 2.74 5.25
CA TRP A 44 22.17 2.19 5.26
C TRP A 44 22.10 0.75 5.86
N ARG A 45 23.17 -0.05 5.73
CA ARG A 45 23.22 -1.37 6.39
C ARG A 45 23.20 -1.31 7.91
N GLN A 46 23.70 -0.20 8.51
CA GLN A 46 23.57 -0.01 9.95
C GLN A 46 22.12 0.24 10.38
N ALA A 47 21.34 0.90 9.54
CA ALA A 47 19.91 1.15 9.78
C ALA A 47 19.00 -0.03 9.40
N MET A 48 19.51 -1.00 8.60
CA MET A 48 18.79 -2.18 8.12
C MET A 48 19.56 -3.47 8.45
N PRO A 49 19.61 -3.86 9.74
CA PRO A 49 20.35 -5.04 10.16
C PRO A 49 19.77 -6.36 9.68
N ASP A 50 18.55 -6.36 9.17
CA ASP A 50 17.84 -7.48 8.55
C ASP A 50 18.20 -7.72 7.10
N ALA A 51 18.99 -6.82 6.48
CA ALA A 51 19.44 -6.99 5.11
C ALA A 51 20.35 -8.22 4.95
N ASP A 52 20.09 -9.02 3.90
CA ASP A 52 20.90 -10.19 3.56
C ASP A 52 22.33 -9.82 3.11
N ALA A 53 23.16 -10.84 2.81
CA ALA A 53 24.54 -10.64 2.39
C ALA A 53 24.64 -9.85 1.06
N ASP A 54 23.61 -9.93 0.21
CA ASP A 54 23.52 -9.20 -1.05
C ASP A 54 22.89 -7.81 -0.89
N GLY A 55 22.56 -7.40 0.35
CA GLY A 55 21.95 -6.11 0.66
C GLY A 55 20.49 -6.02 0.34
N ARG A 56 19.73 -7.11 0.46
CA ARG A 56 18.30 -7.16 0.17
C ARG A 56 17.51 -7.45 1.42
N VAL A 57 16.30 -6.93 1.48
CA VAL A 57 15.32 -7.18 2.55
C VAL A 57 14.01 -7.67 1.97
N TRP A 58 13.26 -8.44 2.74
CA TRP A 58 11.89 -8.77 2.40
C TRP A 58 10.95 -7.69 2.88
N LEU A 59 10.25 -7.07 1.94
CA LEU A 59 9.16 -6.12 2.20
C LEU A 59 7.83 -6.86 2.14
N GLY A 60 6.90 -6.51 3.03
CA GLY A 60 5.52 -6.98 2.95
C GLY A 60 4.81 -6.45 1.71
N LEU A 61 3.75 -7.15 1.30
CA LEU A 61 2.78 -6.70 0.32
C LEU A 61 1.41 -6.76 1.01
N ASN A 62 0.98 -5.64 1.57
CA ASN A 62 -0.15 -5.59 2.49
C ASN A 62 -1.29 -4.75 1.93
N VAL A 63 -2.49 -5.32 1.91
CA VAL A 63 -3.76 -4.66 1.58
C VAL A 63 -4.47 -4.29 2.86
N THR A 64 -5.03 -3.09 2.95
CA THR A 64 -5.83 -2.69 4.12
C THR A 64 -7.30 -2.62 3.80
N ILE A 65 -8.14 -3.19 4.67
CA ILE A 65 -9.61 -3.13 4.59
C ILE A 65 -10.12 -2.41 5.84
N ILE A 66 -10.93 -1.38 5.65
CA ILE A 66 -11.54 -0.59 6.72
C ILE A 66 -13.06 -0.75 6.65
N ARG A 67 -13.67 -1.15 7.76
CA ARG A 67 -15.12 -1.14 7.92
C ARG A 67 -15.49 -0.13 9.00
N LEU A 68 -16.30 0.86 8.64
CA LEU A 68 -16.84 1.86 9.58
C LEU A 68 -18.29 2.20 9.18
N GLY A 69 -19.26 1.81 10.00
CA GLY A 69 -20.67 1.93 9.68
C GLY A 69 -21.01 1.22 8.36
N GLU A 70 -21.59 1.95 7.42
CA GLU A 70 -21.92 1.44 6.08
C GLU A 70 -20.73 1.47 5.10
N ALA A 71 -19.64 2.13 5.48
CA ALA A 71 -18.46 2.20 4.61
C ALA A 71 -17.61 0.94 4.74
N LEU A 72 -17.34 0.30 3.62
CA LEU A 72 -16.38 -0.79 3.46
C LEU A 72 -15.36 -0.35 2.41
N ILE A 73 -14.15 -0.11 2.86
CA ILE A 73 -13.10 0.54 2.08
C ILE A 73 -11.93 -0.40 1.92
N VAL A 74 -11.43 -0.56 0.71
CA VAL A 74 -10.18 -1.27 0.41
C VAL A 74 -9.14 -0.24 0.01
N VAL A 75 -7.99 -0.25 0.68
CA VAL A 75 -6.85 0.60 0.34
C VAL A 75 -5.76 -0.28 -0.26
N ASP A 76 -5.30 0.10 -1.45
CA ASP A 76 -4.33 -0.61 -2.26
C ASP A 76 -4.70 -2.09 -2.41
N PRO A 77 -5.60 -2.44 -3.33
CA PRO A 77 -6.06 -3.83 -3.50
C PRO A 77 -4.97 -4.80 -3.99
N GLY A 78 -3.73 -4.35 -3.97
CA GLY A 78 -2.54 -5.16 -4.16
C GLY A 78 -2.33 -5.62 -5.60
N MET A 79 -1.53 -6.67 -5.72
CA MET A 79 -1.32 -7.37 -6.97
C MET A 79 -2.56 -8.20 -7.33
N ASP A 80 -2.69 -8.56 -8.60
CA ASP A 80 -3.77 -9.45 -9.04
C ASP A 80 -3.66 -10.85 -8.40
N ASP A 81 -4.72 -11.65 -8.52
CA ASP A 81 -4.78 -13.00 -7.95
C ASP A 81 -3.56 -13.84 -8.34
N PRO A 82 -3.05 -14.70 -7.45
CA PRO A 82 -1.79 -15.44 -7.67
C PRO A 82 -1.72 -16.23 -8.98
N ASP A 83 -2.85 -16.76 -9.44
CA ASP A 83 -2.95 -17.59 -10.65
C ASP A 83 -3.45 -16.82 -11.88
N SER A 84 -3.50 -15.49 -11.81
CA SER A 84 -4.00 -14.65 -12.91
C SER A 84 -3.04 -14.61 -14.11
N ALA A 85 -3.56 -14.20 -15.26
CA ALA A 85 -2.75 -13.95 -16.45
C ALA A 85 -1.71 -12.86 -16.18
N TRP A 86 -2.10 -11.80 -15.46
CA TRP A 86 -1.20 -10.72 -15.07
C TRP A 86 -0.01 -11.21 -14.27
N GLN A 87 -0.24 -12.06 -13.26
CA GLN A 87 0.86 -12.64 -12.47
C GLN A 87 1.82 -13.50 -13.31
N ARG A 88 1.31 -14.21 -14.30
CA ARG A 88 2.17 -15.00 -15.22
C ARG A 88 3.01 -14.13 -16.14
N GLU A 89 2.49 -12.98 -16.56
CA GLU A 89 3.21 -12.04 -17.43
C GLU A 89 4.11 -11.07 -16.66
N ARG A 90 3.87 -10.86 -15.37
CA ARG A 90 4.63 -9.95 -14.50
C ARG A 90 6.16 -10.11 -14.62
N PRO A 91 6.76 -11.32 -14.64
CA PRO A 91 8.20 -11.47 -14.77
C PRO A 91 8.79 -10.91 -16.07
N ARG A 92 7.96 -10.67 -17.09
CA ARG A 92 8.39 -10.00 -18.33
C ARG A 92 8.44 -8.48 -18.18
N VAL A 93 7.58 -7.92 -17.34
CA VAL A 93 7.49 -6.48 -17.09
C VAL A 93 8.47 -6.06 -15.99
N TRP A 94 8.54 -6.85 -14.90
CA TRP A 94 9.43 -6.62 -13.76
C TRP A 94 10.30 -7.87 -13.50
N PRO A 95 11.33 -8.10 -14.31
CA PRO A 95 12.16 -9.34 -14.23
C PRO A 95 12.94 -9.45 -12.91
N ASP A 96 13.25 -8.31 -12.29
CA ASP A 96 14.04 -8.25 -11.06
C ASP A 96 13.20 -8.44 -9.78
N TRP A 97 11.87 -8.53 -9.91
CA TRP A 97 10.97 -8.72 -8.76
C TRP A 97 10.90 -10.19 -8.34
N THR A 98 11.54 -10.51 -7.22
CA THR A 98 11.37 -11.80 -6.54
C THR A 98 10.24 -11.64 -5.51
N VAL A 99 9.14 -12.34 -5.73
CA VAL A 99 7.91 -12.22 -4.92
C VAL A 99 7.49 -13.59 -4.43
N THR A 100 7.22 -13.70 -3.13
CA THR A 100 6.44 -14.79 -2.54
C THR A 100 4.96 -14.43 -2.55
N ARG A 101 4.06 -15.42 -2.52
CA ARG A 101 2.61 -15.16 -2.51
C ARG A 101 1.93 -15.93 -1.41
N THR A 102 0.98 -15.27 -0.75
CA THR A 102 -0.05 -15.86 0.11
C THR A 102 -1.32 -16.17 -0.72
N PRO A 103 -2.40 -16.71 -0.11
CA PRO A 103 -3.69 -16.81 -0.79
C PRO A 103 -4.28 -15.45 -1.22
N GLY A 104 -3.87 -14.34 -0.60
CA GLY A 104 -4.15 -12.97 -1.01
C GLY A 104 -5.57 -12.48 -0.78
N LEU A 105 -5.86 -11.29 -1.35
CA LEU A 105 -7.10 -10.54 -1.12
C LEU A 105 -8.36 -11.33 -1.48
N ALA A 106 -8.38 -12.03 -2.62
CA ALA A 106 -9.58 -12.77 -3.04
C ALA A 106 -10.00 -13.84 -2.02
N THR A 107 -9.02 -14.60 -1.50
CA THR A 107 -9.27 -15.59 -0.46
C THR A 107 -9.69 -14.95 0.86
N ALA A 108 -9.03 -13.86 1.24
CA ALA A 108 -9.38 -13.12 2.46
C ALA A 108 -10.82 -12.60 2.43
N LEU A 109 -11.29 -12.04 1.32
CA LEU A 109 -12.67 -11.59 1.17
C LEU A 109 -13.66 -12.74 1.39
N VAL A 110 -13.36 -13.92 0.85
CA VAL A 110 -14.21 -15.13 1.07
C VAL A 110 -14.20 -15.55 2.54
N GLU A 111 -13.03 -15.62 3.18
CA GLU A 111 -12.89 -16.00 4.60
C GLU A 111 -13.60 -15.02 5.54
N MET A 112 -13.63 -13.73 5.19
CA MET A 112 -14.33 -12.69 5.94
C MET A 112 -15.81 -12.56 5.56
N ALA A 113 -16.32 -13.39 4.64
CA ALA A 113 -17.67 -13.29 4.10
C ALA A 113 -18.03 -11.90 3.54
N ILE A 114 -17.07 -11.26 2.86
CA ILE A 114 -17.24 -9.99 2.18
C ILE A 114 -17.47 -10.27 0.68
N ALA A 115 -18.63 -9.88 0.18
CA ALA A 115 -18.85 -9.88 -1.27
C ALA A 115 -18.15 -8.66 -1.90
N PRO A 116 -17.48 -8.83 -3.04
CA PRO A 116 -16.85 -7.68 -3.73
C PRO A 116 -17.81 -6.52 -4.01
N GLU A 117 -19.09 -6.82 -4.21
CA GLU A 117 -20.17 -5.87 -4.43
C GLU A 117 -20.54 -5.04 -3.20
N ASP A 118 -20.12 -5.48 -1.99
CA ASP A 118 -20.35 -4.76 -0.74
C ASP A 118 -19.28 -3.69 -0.48
N VAL A 119 -18.14 -3.76 -1.18
CA VAL A 119 -17.11 -2.73 -1.10
C VAL A 119 -17.64 -1.43 -1.69
N THR A 120 -17.60 -0.37 -0.88
CA THR A 120 -18.16 0.93 -1.23
C THR A 120 -17.11 1.89 -1.80
N HIS A 121 -15.86 1.75 -1.36
CA HIS A 121 -14.75 2.63 -1.75
C HIS A 121 -13.48 1.80 -1.95
N VAL A 122 -12.70 2.19 -2.95
CA VAL A 122 -11.33 1.73 -3.15
C VAL A 122 -10.43 2.97 -3.18
N VAL A 123 -9.37 2.99 -2.40
CA VAL A 123 -8.36 4.03 -2.46
C VAL A 123 -7.07 3.42 -3.00
N ILE A 124 -6.53 4.01 -4.04
CA ILE A 124 -5.22 3.68 -4.59
C ILE A 124 -4.30 4.81 -4.12
N THR A 125 -3.35 4.48 -3.22
CA THR A 125 -2.42 5.48 -2.69
C THR A 125 -1.58 6.08 -3.79
N HIS A 126 -1.15 5.23 -4.75
CA HIS A 126 -0.42 5.60 -5.96
C HIS A 126 -0.40 4.45 -6.99
N PRO A 127 -0.09 4.70 -8.28
CA PRO A 127 -0.23 3.70 -9.34
C PRO A 127 1.07 2.88 -9.58
N HIS A 128 1.67 2.28 -8.54
CA HIS A 128 2.72 1.27 -8.70
C HIS A 128 2.12 -0.15 -8.74
N GLY A 129 2.85 -1.06 -9.40
CA GLY A 129 2.35 -2.37 -9.81
C GLY A 129 2.06 -3.36 -8.69
N ASP A 130 2.36 -3.06 -7.47
CA ASP A 130 2.07 -3.84 -6.27
C ASP A 130 0.90 -3.28 -5.43
N HIS A 131 0.35 -2.12 -5.82
CA HIS A 131 -0.74 -1.46 -5.08
C HIS A 131 -2.10 -1.58 -5.77
N TYR A 132 -2.17 -1.43 -7.09
CA TYR A 132 -3.46 -1.26 -7.77
C TYR A 132 -3.93 -2.41 -8.68
N PRO A 133 -3.11 -3.34 -9.19
CA PRO A 133 -3.59 -4.32 -10.18
C PRO A 133 -4.81 -5.13 -9.75
N GLY A 134 -4.98 -5.33 -8.43
CA GLY A 134 -6.14 -6.00 -7.87
C GLY A 134 -7.49 -5.27 -8.01
N VAL A 135 -7.54 -4.05 -8.59
CA VAL A 135 -8.81 -3.34 -8.88
C VAL A 135 -9.66 -4.05 -9.92
N VAL A 136 -9.06 -4.89 -10.76
CA VAL A 136 -9.77 -5.71 -11.75
C VAL A 136 -9.38 -7.17 -11.63
N VAL A 137 -10.23 -8.04 -12.14
CA VAL A 137 -10.02 -9.49 -12.25
C VAL A 137 -10.27 -9.96 -13.67
N ASP A 138 -9.57 -11.03 -14.08
CA ASP A 138 -9.83 -11.73 -15.32
C ASP A 138 -10.95 -12.76 -15.10
N ARG A 139 -12.07 -12.58 -15.78
CA ARG A 139 -13.17 -13.55 -15.83
C ARG A 139 -13.27 -14.12 -17.24
N ALA A 140 -12.70 -15.30 -17.42
CA ALA A 140 -12.71 -16.02 -18.70
C ALA A 140 -12.12 -15.23 -19.89
N GLY A 141 -11.05 -14.48 -19.66
CA GLY A 141 -10.35 -13.66 -20.67
C GLY A 141 -10.89 -12.25 -20.81
N GLU A 142 -11.85 -11.84 -19.99
CA GLU A 142 -12.36 -10.48 -19.92
C GLU A 142 -11.95 -9.82 -18.60
N LEU A 143 -11.34 -8.64 -18.67
CA LEU A 143 -11.03 -7.85 -17.49
C LEU A 143 -12.30 -7.13 -17.02
N VAL A 144 -12.68 -7.35 -15.77
CA VAL A 144 -13.83 -6.69 -15.13
C VAL A 144 -13.43 -6.08 -13.79
N PRO A 145 -14.11 -5.03 -13.32
CA PRO A 145 -13.87 -4.48 -11.99
C PRO A 145 -14.03 -5.54 -10.91
N ARG A 146 -13.04 -5.65 -10.00
CA ARG A 146 -13.18 -6.50 -8.81
C ARG A 146 -14.29 -5.97 -7.90
N PHE A 147 -14.38 -4.65 -7.75
CA PHE A 147 -15.34 -3.96 -6.89
C PHE A 147 -16.29 -3.10 -7.71
N PRO A 148 -17.30 -3.72 -8.38
CA PRO A 148 -18.07 -3.05 -9.44
C PRO A 148 -19.01 -1.95 -8.94
N ARG A 149 -19.25 -1.86 -7.63
CA ARG A 149 -20.08 -0.81 -7.02
C ARG A 149 -19.27 0.23 -6.26
N ALA A 150 -17.97 0.01 -6.12
CA ALA A 150 -17.11 0.93 -5.39
C ALA A 150 -16.78 2.17 -6.22
N ARG A 151 -16.65 3.31 -5.52
CA ARG A 151 -15.95 4.48 -6.05
C ARG A 151 -14.44 4.25 -5.86
N HIS A 152 -13.65 4.44 -6.90
CA HIS A 152 -12.20 4.26 -6.85
C HIS A 152 -11.53 5.63 -6.82
N PHE A 153 -10.66 5.87 -5.87
CA PHE A 153 -9.98 7.14 -5.67
C PHE A 153 -8.50 7.03 -5.99
N LEU A 154 -7.98 8.02 -6.71
CA LEU A 154 -6.56 8.16 -7.04
C LEU A 154 -6.18 9.63 -7.01
N GLY A 155 -4.96 9.95 -6.60
CA GLY A 155 -4.44 11.32 -6.67
C GLY A 155 -4.44 11.85 -8.10
N GLN A 156 -4.98 13.07 -8.30
CA GLN A 156 -5.12 13.67 -9.63
C GLN A 156 -3.79 13.79 -10.36
N ALA A 157 -2.71 14.14 -9.65
CA ALA A 157 -1.40 14.30 -10.27
C ALA A 157 -0.78 12.99 -10.76
N ASP A 158 -1.21 11.84 -10.23
CA ASP A 158 -0.79 10.52 -10.71
C ASP A 158 -1.56 10.06 -11.95
N TRP A 159 -2.65 10.71 -12.27
CA TRP A 159 -3.48 10.36 -13.43
C TRP A 159 -3.33 11.36 -14.57
N GLU A 160 -3.48 12.65 -14.29
CA GLU A 160 -3.39 13.71 -15.28
C GLU A 160 -1.93 13.93 -15.71
N GLY A 161 -1.69 13.84 -17.02
CA GLY A 161 -0.35 13.99 -17.57
C GLY A 161 0.57 12.78 -17.38
N ASN A 162 0.09 11.65 -16.85
CA ASN A 162 0.88 10.43 -16.74
C ASN A 162 1.24 9.90 -18.14
N PRO A 163 2.54 9.81 -18.50
CA PRO A 163 2.95 9.43 -19.85
C PRO A 163 2.65 7.96 -20.19
N ARG A 164 2.38 7.12 -19.19
CA ARG A 164 2.00 5.71 -19.38
C ARG A 164 0.53 5.57 -19.77
N ARG A 165 -0.30 6.56 -19.52
CA ARG A 165 -1.74 6.53 -19.81
C ARG A 165 -1.97 6.51 -21.33
N GLY A 166 -2.73 5.52 -21.81
CA GLY A 166 -3.00 5.31 -23.24
C GLY A 166 -1.79 4.82 -24.04
N ALA A 167 -0.64 4.57 -23.42
CA ALA A 167 0.54 4.07 -24.12
C ALA A 167 0.37 2.57 -24.44
N PRO A 168 0.76 2.11 -25.65
CA PRO A 168 0.71 0.69 -25.98
C PRO A 168 1.54 -0.15 -24.99
N GLY A 169 0.91 -1.17 -24.40
CA GLY A 169 1.55 -2.03 -23.39
C GLY A 169 1.74 -1.38 -22.02
N SER A 170 1.01 -0.30 -21.76
CA SER A 170 0.96 0.33 -20.44
C SER A 170 0.50 -0.65 -19.38
N ASP A 171 1.09 -0.55 -18.21
CA ASP A 171 0.66 -1.23 -17.00
C ASP A 171 -0.57 -0.57 -16.34
N LEU A 172 -1.01 0.60 -16.84
CA LEU A 172 -2.19 1.33 -16.36
C LEU A 172 -3.52 0.87 -16.96
N ASP A 173 -3.53 -0.13 -17.84
CA ASP A 173 -4.72 -0.64 -18.54
C ASP A 173 -5.89 -0.97 -17.58
N ARG A 174 -5.57 -1.42 -16.39
CA ARG A 174 -6.54 -1.75 -15.33
C ARG A 174 -7.22 -0.51 -14.75
N LEU A 175 -6.44 0.53 -14.45
CA LEU A 175 -6.98 1.83 -14.01
C LEU A 175 -7.73 2.52 -15.13
N GLU A 176 -7.27 2.40 -16.38
CA GLU A 176 -7.97 2.91 -17.55
C GLU A 176 -9.33 2.23 -17.77
N LEU A 177 -9.45 0.95 -17.42
CA LEU A 177 -10.75 0.26 -17.42
C LEU A 177 -11.69 0.88 -16.38
N ILE A 178 -11.21 1.08 -15.15
CA ILE A 178 -11.98 1.70 -14.07
C ILE A 178 -12.42 3.12 -14.45
N ASP A 179 -11.54 3.91 -15.08
CA ASP A 179 -11.84 5.27 -15.58
C ASP A 179 -12.91 5.23 -16.69
N ARG A 180 -12.74 4.38 -17.71
CA ARG A 180 -13.72 4.23 -18.80
C ARG A 180 -15.12 3.82 -18.33
N LEU A 181 -15.20 3.10 -17.23
CA LEU A 181 -16.48 2.70 -16.61
C LEU A 181 -17.09 3.79 -15.72
N GLY A 182 -16.40 4.93 -15.56
CA GLY A 182 -16.86 6.04 -14.72
C GLY A 182 -16.80 5.74 -13.22
N LEU A 183 -15.95 4.80 -12.83
CA LEU A 183 -15.77 4.39 -11.41
C LEU A 183 -14.57 5.08 -10.77
N LEU A 184 -13.67 5.73 -11.55
CA LEU A 184 -12.51 6.44 -11.04
C LEU A 184 -12.86 7.88 -10.67
N GLU A 185 -12.49 8.29 -9.47
CA GLU A 185 -12.57 9.67 -8.99
C GLU A 185 -11.17 10.19 -8.65
N LEU A 186 -10.82 11.32 -9.25
CA LEU A 186 -9.55 11.97 -9.00
C LEU A 186 -9.64 12.87 -7.78
N VAL A 187 -8.62 12.80 -6.91
CA VAL A 187 -8.54 13.59 -5.68
C VAL A 187 -7.45 14.64 -5.83
N ASN A 188 -7.83 15.89 -5.57
CA ASN A 188 -6.92 17.03 -5.50
C ASN A 188 -7.11 17.70 -4.13
N GLY A 189 -6.09 17.61 -3.26
CA GLY A 189 -6.17 18.09 -1.89
C GLY A 189 -6.75 17.08 -0.90
N VAL A 190 -7.03 17.53 0.31
CA VAL A 190 -7.62 16.71 1.38
C VAL A 190 -9.09 16.45 1.07
N ARG A 191 -9.51 15.18 1.18
CA ARG A 191 -10.89 14.79 0.88
C ARG A 191 -11.43 13.74 1.84
N GLU A 192 -12.48 14.05 2.55
CA GLU A 192 -13.27 13.07 3.28
C GLU A 192 -14.10 12.24 2.27
N ILE A 193 -13.96 10.92 2.32
CA ILE A 193 -14.63 9.97 1.40
C ILE A 193 -15.76 9.20 2.08
N ALA A 194 -15.68 9.06 3.40
CA ALA A 194 -16.74 8.55 4.28
C ALA A 194 -16.57 9.21 5.64
N ALA A 195 -17.61 9.22 6.46
CA ALA A 195 -17.55 9.84 7.79
C ALA A 195 -16.37 9.28 8.59
N GLY A 196 -15.42 10.15 8.97
CA GLY A 196 -14.20 9.79 9.68
C GLY A 196 -13.08 9.20 8.81
N VAL A 197 -13.25 9.06 7.49
CA VAL A 197 -12.19 8.54 6.59
C VAL A 197 -11.81 9.59 5.56
N THR A 198 -10.55 10.01 5.59
CA THR A 198 -10.02 11.11 4.80
C THR A 198 -8.80 10.69 4.00
N ILE A 199 -8.77 11.03 2.72
CA ILE A 199 -7.58 10.98 1.87
C ILE A 199 -6.78 12.26 2.10
N VAL A 200 -5.49 12.12 2.40
CA VAL A 200 -4.57 13.24 2.64
C VAL A 200 -3.42 13.15 1.64
N PRO A 201 -3.15 14.19 0.82
CA PRO A 201 -2.02 14.20 -0.09
C PRO A 201 -0.68 14.01 0.63
N ALA A 202 0.14 13.13 0.09
CA ALA A 202 1.46 12.79 0.62
C ALA A 202 2.46 12.56 -0.54
N PRO A 203 2.69 13.57 -1.40
CA PRO A 203 3.53 13.43 -2.57
C PRO A 203 4.99 13.14 -2.22
N GLY A 204 5.73 12.64 -3.21
CA GLY A 204 7.15 12.32 -3.12
C GLY A 204 7.47 10.93 -3.68
N GLU A 205 6.77 9.89 -3.27
CA GLU A 205 6.85 8.57 -3.91
C GLU A 205 6.32 8.62 -5.35
N SER A 206 5.20 9.29 -5.52
CA SER A 206 4.68 9.77 -6.79
C SER A 206 4.06 11.16 -6.62
N PRO A 207 3.83 11.92 -7.69
CA PRO A 207 3.27 13.27 -7.59
C PRO A 207 1.88 13.34 -6.95
N GLY A 208 1.09 12.28 -7.09
CA GLY A 208 -0.29 12.19 -6.57
C GLY A 208 -0.44 11.26 -5.37
N HIS A 209 0.67 10.75 -4.83
CA HIS A 209 0.62 9.84 -3.69
C HIS A 209 -0.21 10.41 -2.53
N CYS A 210 -0.97 9.56 -1.87
CA CYS A 210 -1.80 9.93 -0.72
C CYS A 210 -1.74 8.88 0.40
N VAL A 211 -2.07 9.32 1.60
CA VAL A 211 -2.31 8.45 2.76
C VAL A 211 -3.80 8.47 3.11
N VAL A 212 -4.27 7.41 3.77
CA VAL A 212 -5.64 7.35 4.27
C VAL A 212 -5.61 7.52 5.78
N ARG A 213 -6.33 8.52 6.30
CA ARG A 213 -6.53 8.76 7.73
C ARG A 213 -7.94 8.35 8.14
N LEU A 214 -8.03 7.50 9.14
CA LEU A 214 -9.26 7.12 9.81
C LEU A 214 -9.28 7.72 11.21
N GLU A 215 -10.40 8.32 11.59
CA GLU A 215 -10.67 8.76 12.96
C GLU A 215 -12.02 8.21 13.41
N SER A 216 -12.05 7.54 14.56
CA SER A 216 -13.25 6.98 15.16
C SER A 216 -13.16 7.01 16.67
N VAL A 217 -14.12 7.65 17.33
CA VAL A 217 -14.24 7.74 18.81
C VAL A 217 -12.94 8.19 19.48
N GLY A 218 -12.23 9.14 18.85
CA GLY A 218 -10.97 9.70 19.36
C GLY A 218 -9.74 8.83 19.13
N GLU A 219 -9.87 7.66 18.50
CA GLU A 219 -8.75 6.86 18.02
C GLU A 219 -8.44 7.18 16.56
N VAL A 220 -7.15 7.17 16.22
CA VAL A 220 -6.67 7.51 14.88
C VAL A 220 -5.83 6.38 14.30
N PHE A 221 -6.04 6.13 13.01
CA PHE A 221 -5.27 5.16 12.25
C PHE A 221 -4.89 5.74 10.88
N TYR A 222 -3.71 5.37 10.38
CA TYR A 222 -3.29 5.71 9.03
C TYR A 222 -2.86 4.48 8.23
N VAL A 223 -3.20 4.49 6.94
CA VAL A 223 -2.53 3.71 5.91
C VAL A 223 -1.55 4.63 5.21
N LEU A 224 -0.26 4.32 5.30
CA LEU A 224 0.80 5.22 4.83
C LEU A 224 1.18 5.03 3.35
N GLY A 225 0.71 3.94 2.69
CA GLY A 225 1.25 3.60 1.37
C GLY A 225 2.78 3.53 1.41
N ASP A 226 3.42 4.18 0.46
CA ASP A 226 4.87 4.19 0.26
C ASP A 226 5.56 5.48 0.76
N VAL A 227 4.88 6.22 1.65
CA VAL A 227 5.59 7.23 2.45
C VAL A 227 6.71 6.57 3.27
N VAL A 228 6.56 5.29 3.61
CA VAL A 228 7.55 4.47 4.31
C VAL A 228 7.55 3.07 3.71
N HIS A 229 8.67 2.65 3.10
CA HIS A 229 8.88 1.27 2.65
C HIS A 229 9.46 0.40 3.76
N HIS A 230 10.38 0.94 4.55
CA HIS A 230 11.05 0.25 5.63
C HIS A 230 11.16 1.15 6.86
N ALA A 231 11.06 0.58 8.05
CA ALA A 231 11.09 1.29 9.34
C ALA A 231 12.25 2.28 9.48
N CYS A 232 13.42 2.02 8.87
CA CYS A 232 14.57 2.93 8.92
C CYS A 232 14.29 4.30 8.30
N GLU A 233 13.39 4.40 7.33
CA GLU A 233 13.05 5.66 6.67
C GLU A 233 12.35 6.66 7.61
N VAL A 234 11.78 6.18 8.71
CA VAL A 234 11.21 7.06 9.75
C VAL A 234 12.30 7.84 10.48
N GLN A 235 13.46 7.21 10.70
CA GLN A 235 14.64 7.87 11.31
C GLN A 235 15.47 8.66 10.31
N HIS A 236 15.34 8.32 9.02
CA HIS A 236 16.09 8.91 7.93
C HIS A 236 15.15 9.50 6.87
N PRO A 237 14.43 10.60 7.16
CA PRO A 237 13.35 11.10 6.31
C PRO A 237 13.77 11.51 4.89
N HIS A 238 15.08 11.72 4.65
CA HIS A 238 15.63 12.01 3.32
C HIS A 238 16.01 10.75 2.52
N TRP A 239 15.85 9.55 3.09
CA TRP A 239 16.10 8.33 2.34
C TRP A 239 14.84 7.92 1.56
N GLY A 240 15.02 7.63 0.30
CA GLY A 240 13.94 7.19 -0.58
C GLY A 240 14.49 6.38 -1.75
N PRO A 241 13.65 5.60 -2.43
CA PRO A 241 14.04 4.84 -3.60
C PRO A 241 14.37 5.77 -4.77
N PRO A 242 15.19 5.34 -5.74
CA PRO A 242 15.67 6.20 -6.82
C PRO A 242 14.58 6.75 -7.76
N HIS A 243 13.39 6.16 -7.77
CA HIS A 243 12.26 6.60 -8.59
C HIS A 243 11.43 7.69 -7.91
N ALA A 244 11.54 7.82 -6.58
CA ALA A 244 10.84 8.84 -5.81
C ALA A 244 11.55 10.20 -5.91
N ASP A 245 10.80 11.28 -5.74
CA ASP A 245 11.34 12.59 -5.44
C ASP A 245 11.69 12.65 -3.95
N SER A 246 12.96 12.37 -3.63
CA SER A 246 13.42 12.27 -2.24
C SER A 246 13.29 13.58 -1.46
N ASP A 247 13.39 14.75 -2.12
CA ASP A 247 13.24 16.04 -1.46
C ASP A 247 11.75 16.29 -1.12
N GLU A 248 10.83 16.01 -2.05
CA GLU A 248 9.40 16.13 -1.81
C GLU A 248 8.92 15.11 -0.78
N LEU A 249 9.45 13.88 -0.83
CA LEU A 249 9.13 12.83 0.14
C LEU A 249 9.59 13.22 1.56
N ALA A 250 10.78 13.84 1.70
CA ALA A 250 11.27 14.38 2.96
C ALA A 250 10.34 15.47 3.51
N VAL A 251 9.92 16.43 2.69
CA VAL A 251 8.96 17.47 3.07
C VAL A 251 7.62 16.86 3.52
N THR A 252 7.15 15.84 2.82
CA THR A 252 5.93 15.10 3.20
C THR A 252 6.10 14.45 4.57
N ARG A 253 7.19 13.73 4.81
CA ARG A 253 7.49 13.06 6.09
C ARG A 253 7.62 14.06 7.24
N GLU A 254 8.32 15.17 7.03
CA GLU A 254 8.44 16.26 8.01
C GLU A 254 7.09 16.89 8.38
N ARG A 255 6.15 16.92 7.45
CA ARG A 255 4.80 17.44 7.68
C ARG A 255 3.91 16.44 8.43
N ILE A 256 3.96 15.14 8.07
CA ILE A 256 2.97 14.17 8.58
C ILE A 256 3.44 13.44 9.84
N PHE A 257 4.74 13.13 10.01
CA PHE A 257 5.22 12.38 11.17
C PHE A 257 4.96 13.07 12.50
N PRO A 258 5.17 14.42 12.64
CA PRO A 258 4.81 15.13 13.87
C PRO A 258 3.33 15.02 14.22
N THR A 259 2.47 15.02 13.21
CA THR A 259 1.02 14.92 13.41
C THR A 259 0.63 13.51 13.85
N ILE A 260 1.14 12.49 13.16
CA ILE A 260 0.91 11.07 13.48
C ILE A 260 1.39 10.75 14.89
N ALA A 261 2.61 11.21 15.27
CA ALA A 261 3.17 10.97 16.59
C ALA A 261 2.34 11.64 17.69
N ARG A 262 1.91 12.89 17.47
CA ARG A 262 1.07 13.64 18.45
C ARG A 262 -0.32 13.00 18.62
N GLU A 263 -0.89 12.46 17.56
CA GLU A 263 -2.17 11.74 17.61
C GLU A 263 -2.03 10.35 18.25
N GLY A 264 -0.80 9.84 18.43
CA GLY A 264 -0.55 8.48 18.92
C GLY A 264 -1.17 7.42 18.01
N ALA A 265 -1.25 7.72 16.70
CA ALA A 265 -1.99 6.93 15.74
C ALA A 265 -1.43 5.51 15.59
N LEU A 266 -2.32 4.53 15.43
CA LEU A 266 -1.94 3.21 14.90
C LEU A 266 -1.71 3.33 13.41
N LEU A 267 -0.75 2.58 12.88
CA LEU A 267 -0.37 2.62 11.48
C LEU A 267 -0.38 1.22 10.87
N ALA A 268 -0.65 1.16 9.57
CA ALA A 268 -0.24 0.07 8.70
C ALA A 268 0.46 0.65 7.47
N THR A 269 1.53 0.00 7.01
CA THR A 269 2.22 0.32 5.76
C THR A 269 2.03 -0.80 4.75
N ALA A 270 2.19 -0.50 3.48
CA ALA A 270 2.17 -1.52 2.44
C ALA A 270 3.33 -2.51 2.59
N HIS A 271 4.49 -2.06 3.12
CA HIS A 271 5.75 -2.78 2.98
C HIS A 271 6.40 -3.28 4.28
N GLU A 272 5.93 -2.90 5.47
CA GLU A 272 6.38 -3.57 6.69
C GLU A 272 6.01 -5.06 6.68
N PRO A 273 6.88 -5.94 7.22
CA PRO A 273 6.57 -7.37 7.32
C PRO A 273 5.25 -7.62 8.07
N PHE A 274 4.48 -8.59 7.57
CA PHE A 274 3.17 -8.92 8.14
C PHE A 274 3.26 -9.50 9.58
N PRO A 275 2.37 -9.10 10.51
CA PRO A 275 1.39 -8.02 10.41
C PRO A 275 2.07 -6.64 10.53
N PRO A 276 1.73 -5.65 9.67
CA PRO A 276 2.49 -4.41 9.51
C PRO A 276 2.11 -3.30 10.49
N TRP A 277 1.66 -3.65 11.68
CA TRP A 277 1.21 -2.66 12.66
C TRP A 277 2.36 -1.96 13.34
N GLY A 278 2.25 -0.65 13.46
CA GLY A 278 3.24 0.14 14.17
C GLY A 278 2.74 1.52 14.59
N ARG A 279 3.65 2.29 15.13
CA ARG A 279 3.49 3.70 15.50
C ARG A 279 4.73 4.47 15.11
N ILE A 280 4.57 5.74 14.76
CA ILE A 280 5.65 6.70 14.70
C ILE A 280 5.66 7.44 16.03
N VAL A 281 6.80 7.40 16.72
CA VAL A 281 6.95 8.05 18.02
C VAL A 281 8.10 9.05 18.00
N ASP A 282 7.95 10.12 18.78
CA ASP A 282 9.00 11.14 18.96
C ASP A 282 10.17 10.52 19.74
N ALA A 283 11.38 10.59 19.18
CA ALA A 283 12.61 10.10 19.79
C ALA A 283 13.45 11.23 20.43
N GLY A 284 12.97 12.48 20.38
CA GLY A 284 13.64 13.66 20.93
C GLY A 284 14.61 14.34 19.93
N ASP A 285 15.21 13.57 19.04
CA ASP A 285 16.08 14.03 17.95
C ASP A 285 15.52 13.70 16.56
N GLY A 286 14.27 13.24 16.50
CA GLY A 286 13.57 12.83 15.30
C GLY A 286 12.42 11.89 15.64
N TYR A 287 12.11 11.01 14.71
CA TYR A 287 11.03 10.02 14.86
C TYR A 287 11.58 8.61 14.67
N ARG A 288 10.94 7.63 15.31
CA ARG A 288 11.24 6.22 15.10
C ARG A 288 9.96 5.40 14.92
N TRP A 289 10.09 4.30 14.23
CA TRP A 289 9.06 3.29 14.13
C TRP A 289 9.06 2.39 15.36
N GLU A 290 7.89 2.15 15.93
CA GLU A 290 7.67 1.13 16.95
C GLU A 290 6.65 0.13 16.43
N ARG A 291 7.08 -1.13 16.27
CA ARG A 291 6.18 -2.22 15.88
C ARG A 291 5.24 -2.58 17.04
N CYS A 292 3.95 -2.86 16.74
CA CYS A 292 2.90 -3.16 17.72
C CYS A 292 2.47 -4.64 17.68
#